data_d7fc378c15a8fb7cb87b1212cac9cd46
#
_entry.id   d7fc378c15a8fb7cb87b1212cac9cd46
#
_cell.length_a   1.000
_cell.length_b   1.000
_cell.length_c   1.000
_cell.angle_alpha   90.00
_cell.angle_beta   90.00
_cell.angle_gamma   90.00
#
_symmetry.space_group_name_H-M   'P 1'
#
loop_
_entity.id
_entity.type
_entity.pdbx_description
1 polymer ?
#
loop_
_entity_poly.entity_id
_entity_poly.type
_entity_poly.pdbx_seq_one_letter_code
_entity_poly.pdbx_strand_id
1 'polypeptide(L)'
;MIRKILLEIILIFATAQLSLGQQGETGIYVDSLGQVYVQANKPVYFFIAPDSKQDSRILVPSKDPKSNPMYFDGNGTHYLRTQDSETNKPVRFKIYADGIAPKVKLQFKHGILINSSKRLYVEEGSKADIIAKDNLSGVRNVFVSIDGSEFTFSKTVTFDKGNDFLLKTFAVDNVGNISDTLQFRVITALDSIVKINKIYFDSNSSTLRPESKTELNELVQVLNEYTEIRIELRAHTDSRGDDEYNLHLSERRAEAIVNYLIYNGISKTRLSYKGFGSTYPLNECVKGVICSDDKHQKNRRVEFKILPIK
;
A
#
# COMPACT_ATOMS: atom_id res chain seq x y z
N MET A 1 -1.97 -29.63 10.13
CA MET A 1 -2.28 -28.72 9.01
C MET A 1 -1.68 -27.33 9.22
N ILE A 2 -1.81 -26.70 10.39
CA ILE A 2 -1.27 -25.37 10.72
C ILE A 2 0.26 -25.25 10.62
N ARG A 3 1.03 -26.28 10.95
CA ARG A 3 2.51 -26.27 10.84
C ARG A 3 3.05 -26.26 9.40
N LYS A 4 2.31 -26.82 8.43
CA LYS A 4 2.72 -26.76 7.00
C LYS A 4 2.51 -25.40 6.38
N ILE A 5 1.44 -24.69 6.77
CA ILE A 5 1.14 -23.34 6.28
C ILE A 5 2.16 -22.31 6.79
N LEU A 6 2.63 -22.47 8.05
CA LEU A 6 3.68 -21.59 8.58
C LEU A 6 5.04 -21.82 7.90
N LEU A 7 5.35 -23.05 7.50
CA LEU A 7 6.60 -23.35 6.79
C LEU A 7 6.60 -22.82 5.35
N GLU A 8 5.45 -22.85 4.65
CA GLU A 8 5.32 -22.28 3.31
C GLU A 8 5.37 -20.76 3.31
N ILE A 9 4.80 -20.09 4.33
CA ILE A 9 4.90 -18.62 4.48
C ILE A 9 6.35 -18.21 4.76
N ILE A 10 7.10 -18.96 5.57
CA ILE A 10 8.53 -18.71 5.82
C ILE A 10 9.36 -19.03 4.55
N LEU A 11 9.00 -20.02 3.77
CA LEU A 11 9.69 -20.38 2.51
C LEU A 11 9.44 -19.32 1.42
N ILE A 12 8.23 -18.75 1.32
CA ILE A 12 7.91 -17.68 0.37
C ILE A 12 8.67 -16.40 0.73
N PHE A 13 8.84 -16.08 2.02
CA PHE A 13 9.71 -14.98 2.45
C PHE A 13 11.20 -15.27 2.18
N ALA A 14 11.64 -16.51 2.33
CA ALA A 14 13.02 -16.91 2.05
C ALA A 14 13.33 -16.93 0.55
N THR A 15 12.39 -17.33 -0.31
CA THR A 15 12.59 -17.34 -1.77
C THR A 15 12.50 -15.94 -2.38
N ALA A 16 11.68 -15.04 -1.86
CA ALA A 16 11.69 -13.64 -2.26
C ALA A 16 13.00 -12.94 -1.85
N GLN A 17 13.63 -13.34 -0.74
CA GLN A 17 14.97 -12.88 -0.36
C GLN A 17 16.08 -13.48 -1.25
N LEU A 18 15.91 -14.68 -1.78
CA LEU A 18 16.90 -15.36 -2.63
C LEU A 18 16.94 -14.87 -4.08
N SER A 19 15.85 -14.25 -4.58
CA SER A 19 15.82 -13.62 -5.92
C SER A 19 16.29 -12.16 -5.94
N LEU A 20 16.46 -11.55 -4.78
CA LEU A 20 16.87 -10.15 -4.59
C LEU A 20 18.38 -10.03 -4.61
N GLY A 21 18.91 -9.99 -5.80
CA GLY A 21 20.29 -9.67 -6.22
C GLY A 21 21.40 -9.54 -5.17
N GLN A 22 22.39 -10.31 -5.34
CA GLN A 22 23.64 -10.61 -4.60
C GLN A 22 24.46 -9.46 -3.96
N GLN A 23 23.96 -8.26 -3.71
CA GLN A 23 24.72 -7.14 -3.15
C GLN A 23 24.37 -6.70 -1.72
N GLY A 24 23.48 -7.39 -1.02
CA GLY A 24 23.04 -6.99 0.33
C GLY A 24 23.16 -8.06 1.42
N GLU A 25 23.74 -9.22 1.12
CA GLU A 25 23.80 -10.36 2.07
C GLU A 25 24.81 -10.18 3.22
N THR A 26 25.68 -9.19 3.16
CA THR A 26 26.75 -9.02 4.17
C THR A 26 26.38 -8.05 5.30
N GLY A 27 25.26 -7.33 5.20
CA GLY A 27 24.95 -6.25 6.15
C GLY A 27 25.94 -5.09 6.12
N ILE A 28 26.72 -4.97 5.02
CA ILE A 28 27.75 -3.96 4.84
C ILE A 28 27.51 -3.22 3.51
N TYR A 29 27.67 -1.91 3.56
CA TYR A 29 27.63 -1.03 2.39
C TYR A 29 28.79 -0.05 2.45
N VAL A 30 29.44 0.15 1.32
CA VAL A 30 30.50 1.16 1.16
C VAL A 30 30.03 2.14 0.09
N ASP A 31 29.96 3.42 0.43
CA ASP A 31 29.50 4.45 -0.50
C ASP A 31 30.61 4.89 -1.48
N SER A 32 30.29 5.80 -2.39
CA SER A 32 31.22 6.31 -3.39
C SER A 32 32.39 7.11 -2.82
N LEU A 33 32.33 7.52 -1.57
CA LEU A 33 33.38 8.22 -0.83
C LEU A 33 34.25 7.26 0.01
N GLY A 34 33.96 5.96 -0.04
CA GLY A 34 34.63 4.94 0.74
C GLY A 34 34.17 4.89 2.21
N GLN A 35 33.07 5.52 2.56
CA GLN A 35 32.52 5.44 3.90
C GLN A 35 31.82 4.08 4.10
N VAL A 36 32.11 3.43 5.24
CA VAL A 36 31.62 2.09 5.56
C VAL A 36 30.40 2.19 6.46
N TYR A 37 29.30 1.58 6.00
CA TYR A 37 28.05 1.42 6.73
C TYR A 37 27.83 -0.05 7.04
N VAL A 38 27.32 -0.36 8.21
CA VAL A 38 27.04 -1.73 8.66
C VAL A 38 25.64 -1.81 9.26
N GLN A 39 25.00 -2.96 9.13
CA GLN A 39 23.74 -3.21 9.82
C GLN A 39 24.01 -3.34 11.33
N ALA A 40 23.39 -2.48 12.16
CA ALA A 40 23.54 -2.52 13.59
C ALA A 40 23.02 -3.86 14.16
N ASN A 41 23.67 -4.35 15.22
CA ASN A 41 23.32 -5.57 15.93
C ASN A 41 23.34 -6.85 15.10
N LYS A 42 24.01 -6.83 13.93
CA LYS A 42 24.25 -7.99 13.08
C LYS A 42 25.74 -8.30 12.97
N PRO A 43 26.12 -9.57 12.82
CA PRO A 43 27.53 -9.92 12.60
C PRO A 43 27.99 -9.42 11.25
N VAL A 44 29.11 -8.70 11.23
CA VAL A 44 29.79 -8.24 10.02
C VAL A 44 31.23 -8.68 10.02
N TYR A 45 31.79 -8.90 8.84
CA TYR A 45 33.14 -9.44 8.67
C TYR A 45 33.95 -8.53 7.78
N PHE A 46 35.17 -8.22 8.20
CA PHE A 46 36.12 -7.41 7.45
C PHE A 46 37.51 -8.02 7.46
N PHE A 47 38.29 -7.70 6.45
CA PHE A 47 39.74 -7.78 6.49
C PHE A 47 40.33 -6.42 6.15
N ILE A 48 41.57 -6.17 6.58
CA ILE A 48 42.30 -4.93 6.31
C ILE A 48 43.20 -5.17 5.11
N ALA A 49 43.09 -4.29 4.12
CA ALA A 49 43.91 -4.36 2.92
C ALA A 49 44.63 -3.02 2.65
N PRO A 50 45.75 -3.02 1.92
CA PRO A 50 46.32 -1.78 1.40
C PRO A 50 45.36 -1.07 0.47
N ASP A 51 45.29 0.25 0.56
CA ASP A 51 44.58 1.07 -0.44
C ASP A 51 45.46 1.15 -1.69
N SER A 52 44.94 0.70 -2.83
CA SER A 52 45.67 0.76 -4.12
C SER A 52 45.93 2.19 -4.65
N LYS A 53 45.24 3.19 -4.06
CA LYS A 53 45.29 4.60 -4.51
C LYS A 53 46.05 5.54 -3.57
N GLN A 54 46.24 5.13 -2.33
CA GLN A 54 46.84 5.95 -1.24
C GLN A 54 47.70 5.06 -0.34
N ASP A 55 48.71 5.66 0.26
CA ASP A 55 49.53 4.97 1.30
C ASP A 55 48.72 4.86 2.63
N SER A 56 47.60 4.13 2.56
CA SER A 56 46.63 3.94 3.63
C SER A 56 46.07 2.52 3.64
N ARG A 57 45.29 2.20 4.64
CA ARG A 57 44.60 0.90 4.77
C ARG A 57 43.09 1.10 4.64
N ILE A 58 42.41 0.16 4.01
CA ILE A 58 40.94 0.12 3.87
C ILE A 58 40.36 -1.11 4.52
N LEU A 59 39.10 -1.00 4.96
CA LEU A 59 38.29 -2.13 5.39
C LEU A 59 37.59 -2.73 4.19
N VAL A 60 37.87 -3.99 3.91
CA VAL A 60 37.23 -4.73 2.82
C VAL A 60 36.21 -5.70 3.42
N PRO A 61 34.92 -5.64 3.01
CA PRO A 61 33.91 -6.60 3.44
C PRO A 61 34.32 -8.03 3.12
N SER A 62 34.12 -8.94 4.08
CA SER A 62 34.35 -10.37 3.92
C SER A 62 33.04 -11.13 3.97
N LYS A 63 32.91 -12.18 3.18
CA LYS A 63 31.84 -13.18 3.29
C LYS A 63 32.28 -14.45 4.03
N ASP A 64 33.54 -14.52 4.46
CA ASP A 64 34.10 -15.72 5.10
C ASP A 64 33.67 -15.79 6.57
N PRO A 65 32.82 -16.74 6.96
CA PRO A 65 32.38 -16.91 8.36
C PRO A 65 33.49 -17.45 9.28
N LYS A 66 34.68 -17.78 8.75
CA LYS A 66 35.83 -18.21 9.55
C LYS A 66 36.55 -17.03 10.22
N SER A 67 36.33 -15.80 9.75
CA SER A 67 36.79 -14.59 10.44
C SER A 67 35.92 -14.30 11.65
N ASN A 68 36.50 -13.73 12.72
CA ASN A 68 35.73 -13.34 13.90
C ASN A 68 34.69 -12.28 13.54
N PRO A 69 33.40 -12.48 13.85
CA PRO A 69 32.38 -11.48 13.62
C PRO A 69 32.58 -10.25 14.48
N MET A 70 32.38 -9.08 13.89
CA MET A 70 32.25 -7.82 14.62
C MET A 70 30.80 -7.43 14.75
N TYR A 71 30.44 -6.90 15.90
CA TYR A 71 29.11 -6.38 16.20
C TYR A 71 29.21 -4.90 16.53
N PHE A 72 28.31 -4.11 15.97
CA PHE A 72 28.21 -2.69 16.27
C PHE A 72 26.85 -2.44 16.90
N ASP A 73 26.85 -2.19 18.21
CA ASP A 73 25.64 -1.98 18.97
C ASP A 73 25.12 -0.54 18.78
N GLY A 74 23.83 -0.43 18.48
CA GLY A 74 23.16 0.87 18.31
C GLY A 74 23.53 1.57 17.00
N ASN A 75 22.85 2.70 16.78
CA ASN A 75 23.02 3.51 15.59
C ASN A 75 24.08 4.57 15.78
N GLY A 76 24.76 4.93 14.70
CA GLY A 76 25.69 6.05 14.69
C GLY A 76 27.12 5.70 14.35
N THR A 77 28.04 6.56 14.79
CA THR A 77 29.46 6.46 14.45
C THR A 77 30.21 5.60 15.45
N HIS A 78 30.91 4.60 14.91
CA HIS A 78 31.82 3.74 15.66
C HIS A 78 33.26 3.87 15.11
N TYR A 79 34.22 3.47 15.92
CA TYR A 79 35.62 3.50 15.53
C TYR A 79 36.27 2.16 15.81
N LEU A 80 36.71 1.49 14.75
CA LEU A 80 37.59 0.34 14.83
C LEU A 80 39.05 0.82 14.93
N ARG A 81 39.76 0.39 15.97
CA ARG A 81 41.21 0.66 16.15
C ARG A 81 41.96 -0.66 16.10
N THR A 82 43.01 -0.70 15.32
CA THR A 82 43.86 -1.88 15.21
C THR A 82 45.31 -1.43 14.89
N GLN A 83 46.21 -2.39 14.86
CA GLN A 83 47.56 -2.17 14.36
C GLN A 83 47.74 -2.80 12.98
N ASP A 84 48.39 -2.09 12.08
CA ASP A 84 48.79 -2.61 10.81
C ASP A 84 49.84 -3.71 10.99
N SER A 85 49.61 -4.90 10.43
CA SER A 85 50.47 -6.06 10.64
C SER A 85 51.85 -5.93 9.97
N GLU A 86 52.00 -5.06 8.94
CA GLU A 86 53.23 -4.86 8.21
C GLU A 86 54.07 -3.71 8.78
N THR A 87 53.41 -2.60 9.12
CA THR A 87 54.08 -1.38 9.57
C THR A 87 54.06 -1.17 11.08
N ASN A 88 53.31 -1.99 11.82
CA ASN A 88 53.07 -1.89 13.27
C ASN A 88 52.50 -0.52 13.70
N LYS A 89 51.97 0.28 12.77
CA LYS A 89 51.37 1.58 13.04
C LYS A 89 49.90 1.43 13.45
N PRO A 90 49.39 2.27 14.32
CA PRO A 90 47.99 2.26 14.67
C PRO A 90 47.13 2.74 13.51
N VAL A 91 46.09 2.00 13.16
CA VAL A 91 45.10 2.34 12.14
C VAL A 91 43.72 2.50 12.77
N ARG A 92 42.98 3.49 12.34
CA ARG A 92 41.64 3.79 12.81
C ARG A 92 40.68 3.91 11.64
N PHE A 93 39.63 3.13 11.70
CA PHE A 93 38.54 3.18 10.74
C PHE A 93 37.29 3.78 11.40
N LYS A 94 36.59 4.63 10.64
CA LYS A 94 35.27 5.15 11.01
C LYS A 94 34.21 4.30 10.33
N ILE A 95 33.26 3.82 11.11
CA ILE A 95 32.17 2.93 10.66
C ILE A 95 30.86 3.54 11.12
N TYR A 96 29.84 3.51 10.26
CA TYR A 96 28.49 3.95 10.60
C TYR A 96 27.59 2.73 10.77
N ALA A 97 27.12 2.48 11.99
CA ALA A 97 26.17 1.43 12.26
C ALA A 97 24.73 1.95 12.07
N ASP A 98 23.94 1.25 11.28
CA ASP A 98 22.57 1.58 10.95
C ASP A 98 21.64 0.42 11.26
N GLY A 99 20.75 0.62 12.21
CA GLY A 99 19.72 -0.33 12.60
C GLY A 99 18.32 0.27 12.44
N ILE A 100 18.19 1.43 11.76
CA ILE A 100 16.92 2.10 11.56
C ILE A 100 16.44 1.84 10.14
N ALA A 101 15.31 1.18 10.03
CA ALA A 101 14.69 0.91 8.75
C ALA A 101 14.20 2.21 8.06
N PRO A 102 14.18 2.24 6.71
CA PRO A 102 13.64 3.37 5.95
C PRO A 102 12.16 3.63 6.29
N LYS A 103 11.73 4.88 6.15
CA LYS A 103 10.31 5.26 6.23
C LYS A 103 9.73 5.43 4.84
N VAL A 104 8.59 4.79 4.58
CA VAL A 104 7.91 4.81 3.29
C VAL A 104 6.63 5.62 3.36
N LYS A 105 6.32 6.38 2.31
CA LYS A 105 5.02 7.04 2.14
C LYS A 105 4.64 7.12 0.65
N LEU A 106 3.34 7.20 0.38
CA LEU A 106 2.83 7.56 -0.94
C LEU A 106 2.74 9.08 -1.06
N GLN A 107 3.12 9.60 -2.23
CA GLN A 107 3.00 11.01 -2.57
C GLN A 107 2.28 11.16 -3.90
N PHE A 108 1.12 11.82 -3.86
CA PHE A 108 0.33 12.14 -5.04
C PHE A 108 0.64 13.56 -5.50
N LYS A 109 0.72 13.78 -6.82
CA LYS A 109 0.77 15.11 -7.40
C LYS A 109 -0.64 15.66 -7.63
N HIS A 110 -1.56 14.77 -8.02
CA HIS A 110 -2.98 15.04 -8.26
C HIS A 110 -3.76 13.72 -8.18
N GLY A 111 -5.08 13.81 -8.22
CA GLY A 111 -5.96 12.64 -8.36
C GLY A 111 -6.24 11.89 -7.07
N ILE A 112 -5.77 12.37 -5.91
CA ILE A 112 -6.20 11.82 -4.63
C ILE A 112 -7.51 12.50 -4.22
N LEU A 113 -8.54 11.69 -3.97
CA LEU A 113 -9.85 12.14 -3.53
C LEU A 113 -10.00 12.00 -2.01
N ILE A 114 -9.61 10.85 -1.48
CA ILE A 114 -9.63 10.55 -0.04
C ILE A 114 -8.43 9.67 0.29
N ASN A 115 -7.69 10.04 1.33
CA ASN A 115 -6.56 9.27 1.85
C ASN A 115 -6.81 8.89 3.31
N SER A 116 -7.55 7.82 3.55
CA SER A 116 -7.74 7.29 4.89
C SER A 116 -6.60 6.36 5.31
N SER A 117 -6.54 6.02 6.59
CA SER A 117 -5.51 5.14 7.16
C SER A 117 -5.45 3.74 6.51
N LYS A 118 -6.55 3.29 5.90
CA LYS A 118 -6.69 1.96 5.31
C LYS A 118 -7.13 1.96 3.85
N ARG A 119 -7.73 3.05 3.37
CA ARG A 119 -8.31 3.16 2.02
C ARG A 119 -7.85 4.43 1.32
N LEU A 120 -7.54 4.29 0.05
CA LEU A 120 -7.24 5.40 -0.86
C LEU A 120 -8.33 5.45 -1.92
N TYR A 121 -8.99 6.59 -2.04
CA TYR A 121 -9.88 6.86 -3.17
C TYR A 121 -9.13 7.80 -4.10
N VAL A 122 -8.91 7.34 -5.32
CA VAL A 122 -8.07 8.04 -6.30
C VAL A 122 -8.80 8.17 -7.63
N GLU A 123 -8.51 9.22 -8.38
CA GLU A 123 -9.01 9.34 -9.74
C GLU A 123 -8.34 8.30 -10.64
N GLU A 124 -9.12 7.77 -11.59
CA GLU A 124 -8.62 6.89 -12.65
C GLU A 124 -7.47 7.54 -13.41
N GLY A 125 -6.42 6.77 -13.70
CA GLY A 125 -5.23 7.23 -14.40
C GLY A 125 -4.26 8.08 -13.55
N SER A 126 -4.59 8.34 -12.27
CA SER A 126 -3.68 9.03 -11.37
C SER A 126 -2.42 8.21 -11.07
N LYS A 127 -1.38 8.90 -10.61
CA LYS A 127 -0.08 8.30 -10.25
C LYS A 127 0.35 8.75 -8.88
N ALA A 128 0.93 7.82 -8.12
CA ALA A 128 1.61 8.13 -6.88
C ALA A 128 3.10 7.76 -6.97
N ASP A 129 3.95 8.63 -6.44
CA ASP A 129 5.34 8.31 -6.17
C ASP A 129 5.45 7.63 -4.80
N ILE A 130 6.26 6.58 -4.73
CA ILE A 130 6.56 5.91 -3.47
C ILE A 130 7.87 6.50 -2.96
N ILE A 131 7.76 7.35 -1.96
CA ILE A 131 8.90 8.03 -1.38
C ILE A 131 9.39 7.23 -0.18
N ALA A 132 10.62 6.72 -0.28
CA ALA A 132 11.32 6.14 0.85
C ALA A 132 12.44 7.09 1.30
N LYS A 133 12.59 7.25 2.61
CA LYS A 133 13.67 8.02 3.23
C LYS A 133 14.35 7.19 4.30
N ASP A 134 15.65 7.20 4.26
CA ASP A 134 16.52 6.65 5.26
C ASP A 134 17.45 7.75 5.79
N ASN A 135 17.89 7.61 7.03
CA ASN A 135 18.63 8.67 7.72
C ASN A 135 20.14 8.47 7.72
N LEU A 136 20.63 7.27 7.40
CA LEU A 136 22.06 6.97 7.56
C LEU A 136 22.67 6.25 6.35
N SER A 137 22.30 4.98 6.10
CA SER A 137 22.90 4.20 5.00
C SER A 137 22.29 4.50 3.62
N GLY A 138 21.11 5.14 3.60
CA GLY A 138 20.37 5.46 2.38
C GLY A 138 19.49 4.31 1.89
N VAL A 139 18.50 4.64 1.06
CA VAL A 139 17.55 3.66 0.52
C VAL A 139 18.15 2.93 -0.67
N ARG A 140 18.16 1.59 -0.61
CA ARG A 140 18.58 0.72 -1.71
C ARG A 140 17.45 0.48 -2.71
N ASN A 141 16.31 -0.04 -2.22
CA ASN A 141 15.20 -0.45 -3.06
C ASN A 141 13.85 -0.18 -2.42
N VAL A 142 12.85 0.03 -3.28
CA VAL A 142 11.43 0.10 -2.92
C VAL A 142 10.69 -1.00 -3.66
N PHE A 143 9.83 -1.70 -2.95
CA PHE A 143 9.09 -2.86 -3.44
C PHE A 143 7.59 -2.61 -3.41
N VAL A 144 6.90 -3.10 -4.43
CA VAL A 144 5.45 -2.98 -4.61
C VAL A 144 4.86 -4.34 -4.95
N SER A 145 3.72 -4.63 -4.35
CA SER A 145 2.85 -5.76 -4.68
C SER A 145 1.41 -5.27 -4.82
N ILE A 146 0.70 -5.76 -5.83
CA ILE A 146 -0.72 -5.48 -6.09
C ILE A 146 -1.47 -6.81 -6.02
N ASP A 147 -2.55 -6.87 -5.23
CA ASP A 147 -3.41 -8.06 -5.03
C ASP A 147 -2.66 -9.34 -4.68
N GLY A 148 -1.57 -9.21 -3.92
CA GLY A 148 -0.76 -10.36 -3.52
C GLY A 148 0.16 -10.90 -4.61
N SER A 149 0.35 -10.16 -5.72
CA SER A 149 1.40 -10.47 -6.69
C SER A 149 2.78 -10.47 -6.04
N GLU A 150 3.76 -11.08 -6.70
CA GLU A 150 5.15 -10.97 -6.27
C GLU A 150 5.59 -9.51 -6.16
N PHE A 151 6.45 -9.22 -5.19
CA PHE A 151 7.00 -7.89 -5.02
C PHE A 151 7.97 -7.54 -6.15
N THR A 152 7.72 -6.42 -6.80
CA THR A 152 8.58 -5.88 -7.86
C THR A 152 9.19 -4.54 -7.46
N PHE A 153 10.32 -4.18 -8.07
CA PHE A 153 10.94 -2.88 -7.86
C PHE A 153 10.12 -1.80 -8.56
N SER A 154 9.60 -0.85 -7.81
CA SER A 154 9.00 0.34 -8.39
C SER A 154 9.05 1.53 -7.43
N LYS A 155 9.25 2.72 -7.99
CA LYS A 155 9.13 3.99 -7.26
C LYS A 155 7.84 4.72 -7.57
N THR A 156 6.99 4.15 -8.44
CA THR A 156 5.71 4.75 -8.85
C THR A 156 4.65 3.68 -8.98
N VAL A 157 3.40 4.06 -8.74
CA VAL A 157 2.21 3.25 -8.99
C VAL A 157 1.24 4.06 -9.84
N THR A 158 0.70 3.45 -10.89
CA THR A 158 -0.40 4.02 -11.69
C THR A 158 -1.69 3.32 -11.31
N PHE A 159 -2.76 4.09 -11.18
CA PHE A 159 -4.08 3.63 -10.77
C PHE A 159 -5.00 3.61 -11.99
N ASP A 160 -5.06 2.45 -12.64
CA ASP A 160 -5.83 2.26 -13.86
C ASP A 160 -7.31 1.96 -13.54
N LYS A 161 -8.13 1.98 -14.60
CA LYS A 161 -9.59 1.92 -14.56
C LYS A 161 -10.16 0.72 -13.80
N GLY A 162 -11.17 1.03 -12.97
CA GLY A 162 -12.13 0.04 -12.47
C GLY A 162 -11.58 -0.93 -11.43
N ASN A 163 -10.43 -0.65 -10.83
CA ASN A 163 -9.77 -1.54 -9.91
C ASN A 163 -10.02 -1.13 -8.44
N ASP A 164 -10.50 -2.09 -7.68
CA ASP A 164 -10.45 -2.12 -6.22
C ASP A 164 -9.39 -3.16 -5.88
N PHE A 165 -8.21 -2.74 -5.45
CA PHE A 165 -7.07 -3.62 -5.24
C PHE A 165 -6.31 -3.32 -3.96
N LEU A 166 -5.55 -4.31 -3.51
CA LEU A 166 -4.69 -4.21 -2.34
C LEU A 166 -3.27 -3.82 -2.76
N LEU A 167 -2.86 -2.60 -2.44
CA LEU A 167 -1.50 -2.13 -2.62
C LEU A 167 -0.68 -2.39 -1.37
N LYS A 168 0.48 -3.04 -1.53
CA LYS A 168 1.49 -3.19 -0.48
C LYS A 168 2.82 -2.63 -0.96
N THR A 169 3.52 -1.92 -0.08
CA THR A 169 4.85 -1.39 -0.38
C THR A 169 5.73 -1.35 0.85
N PHE A 170 7.01 -1.63 0.67
CA PHE A 170 8.05 -1.48 1.67
C PHE A 170 9.37 -1.07 1.01
N ALA A 171 10.33 -0.64 1.80
CA ALA A 171 11.67 -0.30 1.33
C ALA A 171 12.75 -1.03 2.12
N VAL A 172 13.91 -1.16 1.49
CA VAL A 172 15.11 -1.73 2.09
C VAL A 172 16.24 -0.71 1.93
N ASP A 173 17.00 -0.47 2.98
CA ASP A 173 18.18 0.37 2.95
C ASP A 173 19.43 -0.35 2.41
N ASN A 174 20.55 0.34 2.35
CA ASN A 174 21.78 -0.21 1.77
C ASN A 174 22.44 -1.27 2.65
N VAL A 175 22.17 -1.30 3.96
CA VAL A 175 22.70 -2.33 4.87
C VAL A 175 21.73 -3.47 5.14
N GLY A 176 20.49 -3.39 4.64
CA GLY A 176 19.52 -4.47 4.68
C GLY A 176 18.44 -4.34 5.74
N ASN A 177 18.25 -3.17 6.38
CA ASN A 177 17.07 -2.95 7.22
C ASN A 177 15.83 -2.79 6.34
N ILE A 178 14.73 -3.41 6.76
CA ILE A 178 13.47 -3.46 6.02
C ILE A 178 12.42 -2.63 6.76
N SER A 179 11.77 -1.72 6.06
CA SER A 179 10.67 -0.92 6.64
C SER A 179 9.45 -1.77 6.95
N ASP A 180 8.56 -1.22 7.77
CA ASP A 180 7.19 -1.73 7.84
C ASP A 180 6.56 -1.71 6.46
N THR A 181 5.67 -2.69 6.20
CA THR A 181 4.90 -2.74 4.97
C THR A 181 3.69 -1.83 5.11
N LEU A 182 3.63 -0.79 4.29
CA LEU A 182 2.42 -0.01 4.10
C LEU A 182 1.43 -0.81 3.27
N GLN A 183 0.17 -0.81 3.70
CA GLN A 183 -0.91 -1.52 3.02
C GLN A 183 -2.13 -0.62 2.91
N PHE A 184 -2.65 -0.48 1.67
CA PHE A 184 -3.84 0.27 1.37
C PHE A 184 -4.77 -0.52 0.45
N ARG A 185 -6.07 -0.48 0.73
CA ARG A 185 -7.09 -0.82 -0.26
C ARG A 185 -7.30 0.42 -1.14
N VAL A 186 -6.97 0.31 -2.41
CA VAL A 186 -7.08 1.40 -3.37
C VAL A 186 -8.36 1.24 -4.18
N ILE A 187 -9.16 2.28 -4.26
CA ILE A 187 -10.41 2.32 -4.98
C ILE A 187 -10.32 3.46 -5.99
N THR A 188 -10.39 3.10 -7.28
CA THR A 188 -10.38 4.11 -8.36
C THR A 188 -11.77 4.64 -8.61
N ALA A 189 -11.87 5.94 -8.85
CA ALA A 189 -13.11 6.65 -9.14
C ALA A 189 -13.07 7.29 -10.51
N LEU A 190 -14.15 7.16 -11.27
CA LEU A 190 -14.37 7.89 -12.50
C LEU A 190 -15.28 9.09 -12.21
N ASP A 191 -14.88 10.30 -12.62
CA ASP A 191 -15.64 11.53 -12.35
C ASP A 191 -16.05 11.71 -10.88
N SER A 192 -15.16 11.31 -9.96
CA SER A 192 -15.41 11.30 -8.51
C SER A 192 -16.55 10.36 -8.06
N ILE A 193 -16.94 9.40 -8.90
CA ILE A 193 -17.96 8.38 -8.60
C ILE A 193 -17.26 7.10 -8.18
N VAL A 194 -17.57 6.63 -6.99
CA VAL A 194 -17.04 5.41 -6.38
C VAL A 194 -18.13 4.37 -6.28
N LYS A 195 -17.91 3.19 -6.83
CA LYS A 195 -18.78 2.04 -6.62
C LYS A 195 -18.59 1.46 -5.23
N ILE A 196 -19.68 1.26 -4.48
CA ILE A 196 -19.66 0.55 -3.22
C ILE A 196 -19.98 -0.93 -3.48
N ASN A 197 -19.05 -1.80 -3.21
CA ASN A 197 -19.25 -3.23 -3.35
C ASN A 197 -20.03 -3.79 -2.15
N LYS A 198 -20.63 -4.97 -2.32
CA LYS A 198 -21.29 -5.74 -1.23
C LYS A 198 -22.43 -5.00 -0.51
N ILE A 199 -23.12 -4.09 -1.19
CA ILE A 199 -24.38 -3.53 -0.69
C ILE A 199 -25.52 -4.34 -1.26
N TYR A 200 -26.26 -5.01 -0.38
CA TYR A 200 -27.35 -5.91 -0.71
C TYR A 200 -28.64 -5.47 -0.05
N PHE A 201 -29.72 -5.62 -0.77
CA PHE A 201 -31.09 -5.40 -0.30
C PHE A 201 -31.89 -6.69 -0.45
N ASP A 202 -32.97 -6.80 0.29
CA ASP A 202 -33.94 -7.85 0.03
C ASP A 202 -34.62 -7.65 -1.32
N SER A 203 -35.15 -8.74 -1.90
CA SER A 203 -35.81 -8.70 -3.21
C SER A 203 -36.97 -7.69 -3.18
N ASN A 204 -37.05 -6.83 -4.20
CA ASN A 204 -38.05 -5.76 -4.33
C ASN A 204 -38.19 -4.87 -3.08
N SER A 205 -37.14 -4.75 -2.27
CA SER A 205 -37.12 -4.01 -1.02
C SER A 205 -35.96 -3.02 -0.97
N SER A 206 -36.09 -2.02 -0.09
CA SER A 206 -35.01 -1.13 0.32
C SER A 206 -34.42 -1.51 1.69
N THR A 207 -34.80 -2.64 2.26
CA THR A 207 -34.25 -3.14 3.52
C THR A 207 -32.81 -3.60 3.29
N LEU A 208 -31.87 -2.98 3.99
CA LEU A 208 -30.44 -3.33 3.96
C LEU A 208 -30.23 -4.69 4.65
N ARG A 209 -29.55 -5.59 3.95
CA ARG A 209 -29.13 -6.86 4.54
C ARG A 209 -27.98 -6.68 5.54
N PRO A 210 -27.88 -7.54 6.57
CA PRO A 210 -26.81 -7.44 7.56
C PRO A 210 -25.41 -7.39 6.98
N GLU A 211 -25.14 -8.11 5.88
CA GLU A 211 -23.83 -8.17 5.21
C GLU A 211 -23.37 -6.82 4.66
N SER A 212 -24.34 -5.94 4.31
CA SER A 212 -24.05 -4.58 3.83
C SER A 212 -23.49 -3.65 4.90
N LYS A 213 -23.74 -3.96 6.17
CA LYS A 213 -23.36 -3.08 7.30
C LYS A 213 -21.84 -2.96 7.43
N THR A 214 -21.10 -4.02 7.13
CA THR A 214 -19.62 -3.98 7.19
C THR A 214 -19.06 -2.91 6.23
N GLU A 215 -19.51 -2.92 4.99
CA GLU A 215 -19.06 -1.96 3.97
C GLU A 215 -19.53 -0.53 4.29
N LEU A 216 -20.76 -0.37 4.78
CA LEU A 216 -21.29 0.92 5.21
C LEU A 216 -20.56 1.48 6.44
N ASN A 217 -20.18 0.64 7.40
CA ASN A 217 -19.39 1.05 8.56
C ASN A 217 -17.99 1.54 8.15
N GLU A 218 -17.39 0.94 7.13
CA GLU A 218 -16.14 1.44 6.60
C GLU A 218 -16.31 2.81 5.93
N LEU A 219 -17.42 3.06 5.23
CA LEU A 219 -17.74 4.38 4.71
C LEU A 219 -17.99 5.39 5.84
N VAL A 220 -18.67 4.99 6.92
CA VAL A 220 -18.83 5.82 8.13
C VAL A 220 -17.48 6.23 8.71
N GLN A 221 -16.53 5.30 8.82
CA GLN A 221 -15.18 5.60 9.31
C GLN A 221 -14.48 6.64 8.42
N VAL A 222 -14.53 6.45 7.10
CA VAL A 222 -13.95 7.41 6.15
C VAL A 222 -14.59 8.78 6.29
N LEU A 223 -15.92 8.86 6.37
CA LEU A 223 -16.62 10.15 6.50
C LEU A 223 -16.39 10.82 7.85
N ASN A 224 -16.12 10.09 8.92
CA ASN A 224 -15.72 10.65 10.22
C ASN A 224 -14.27 11.15 10.21
N GLU A 225 -13.37 10.48 9.50
CA GLU A 225 -11.97 10.90 9.32
C GLU A 225 -11.88 12.17 8.47
N TYR A 226 -12.78 12.31 7.46
CA TYR A 226 -12.82 13.45 6.53
C TYR A 226 -14.11 14.25 6.66
N THR A 227 -14.17 15.10 7.67
CA THR A 227 -15.39 15.84 8.05
C THR A 227 -15.88 16.83 6.99
N GLU A 228 -15.01 17.30 6.10
CA GLU A 228 -15.30 18.26 5.03
C GLU A 228 -15.95 17.61 3.78
N ILE A 229 -15.81 16.28 3.64
CA ILE A 229 -16.31 15.60 2.45
C ILE A 229 -17.83 15.50 2.49
N ARG A 230 -18.45 15.86 1.34
CA ARG A 230 -19.88 15.68 1.07
C ARG A 230 -20.04 14.64 -0.03
N ILE A 231 -21.06 13.79 0.09
CA ILE A 231 -21.33 12.74 -0.89
C ILE A 231 -22.81 12.71 -1.33
N GLU A 232 -23.03 12.26 -2.56
CA GLU A 232 -24.35 11.88 -3.09
C GLU A 232 -24.39 10.36 -3.25
N LEU A 233 -25.29 9.68 -2.51
CA LEU A 233 -25.55 8.26 -2.65
C LEU A 233 -26.39 8.02 -3.90
N ARG A 234 -25.97 7.06 -4.74
CA ARG A 234 -26.59 6.73 -6.00
C ARG A 234 -26.94 5.25 -6.04
N ALA A 235 -28.17 4.92 -6.32
CA ALA A 235 -28.58 3.53 -6.45
C ALA A 235 -29.20 3.26 -7.84
N HIS A 236 -28.93 2.06 -8.33
CA HIS A 236 -29.34 1.59 -9.65
C HIS A 236 -30.02 0.23 -9.54
N THR A 237 -30.96 -0.03 -10.43
CA THR A 237 -31.56 -1.35 -10.63
C THR A 237 -31.04 -2.00 -11.92
N ASP A 238 -31.43 -3.23 -12.17
CA ASP A 238 -31.38 -3.80 -13.50
C ASP A 238 -32.58 -3.34 -14.35
N SER A 239 -32.61 -3.73 -15.62
CA SER A 239 -33.59 -3.31 -16.60
C SER A 239 -34.91 -4.13 -16.59
N ARG A 240 -35.06 -5.06 -15.66
CA ARG A 240 -36.27 -5.89 -15.55
C ARG A 240 -37.37 -5.15 -14.80
N GLY A 241 -38.61 -5.35 -15.26
CA GLY A 241 -39.78 -4.74 -14.67
C GLY A 241 -40.10 -3.35 -15.22
N ASP A 242 -40.88 -2.62 -14.45
CA ASP A 242 -41.35 -1.28 -14.81
C ASP A 242 -40.32 -0.20 -14.47
N ASP A 243 -40.16 0.78 -15.35
CA ASP A 243 -39.10 1.80 -15.22
C ASP A 243 -39.40 2.79 -14.08
N GLU A 244 -40.68 3.17 -13.91
CA GLU A 244 -41.09 4.07 -12.81
C GLU A 244 -40.95 3.37 -11.45
N TYR A 245 -41.36 2.11 -11.39
CA TYR A 245 -41.12 1.29 -10.20
C TYR A 245 -39.64 1.18 -9.85
N ASN A 246 -38.80 0.92 -10.85
CA ASN A 246 -37.34 0.83 -10.67
C ASN A 246 -36.72 2.14 -10.22
N LEU A 247 -37.20 3.27 -10.74
CA LEU A 247 -36.75 4.60 -10.30
C LEU A 247 -37.06 4.79 -8.81
N HIS A 248 -38.32 4.58 -8.39
CA HIS A 248 -38.70 4.72 -6.98
C HIS A 248 -38.02 3.70 -6.07
N LEU A 249 -37.83 2.46 -6.53
CA LEU A 249 -37.11 1.45 -5.75
C LEU A 249 -35.67 1.86 -5.49
N SER A 250 -34.98 2.36 -6.53
CA SER A 250 -33.59 2.82 -6.39
C SER A 250 -33.49 4.04 -5.50
N GLU A 251 -34.46 4.97 -5.56
CA GLU A 251 -34.49 6.14 -4.68
C GLU A 251 -34.64 5.73 -3.20
N ARG A 252 -35.60 4.86 -2.88
CA ARG A 252 -35.75 4.33 -1.51
C ARG A 252 -34.52 3.58 -1.02
N ARG A 253 -33.80 2.89 -1.91
CA ARG A 253 -32.54 2.22 -1.56
C ARG A 253 -31.43 3.20 -1.23
N ALA A 254 -31.25 4.26 -2.02
CA ALA A 254 -30.28 5.30 -1.75
C ALA A 254 -30.61 6.05 -0.44
N GLU A 255 -31.88 6.33 -0.20
CA GLU A 255 -32.38 6.93 1.04
C GLU A 255 -32.10 6.04 2.27
N ALA A 256 -32.34 4.73 2.17
CA ALA A 256 -32.07 3.79 3.26
C ALA A 256 -30.58 3.79 3.67
N ILE A 257 -29.67 3.93 2.69
CA ILE A 257 -28.23 4.05 2.99
C ILE A 257 -27.94 5.39 3.68
N VAL A 258 -28.49 6.49 3.19
CA VAL A 258 -28.30 7.82 3.83
C VAL A 258 -28.82 7.79 5.26
N ASN A 259 -30.00 7.20 5.51
CA ASN A 259 -30.55 7.05 6.85
C ASN A 259 -29.65 6.19 7.76
N TYR A 260 -29.03 5.14 7.21
CA TYR A 260 -28.05 4.35 7.95
C TYR A 260 -26.81 5.18 8.34
N LEU A 261 -26.27 5.99 7.42
CA LEU A 261 -25.12 6.86 7.69
C LEU A 261 -25.46 7.93 8.74
N ILE A 262 -26.65 8.54 8.67
CA ILE A 262 -27.14 9.51 9.67
C ILE A 262 -27.27 8.85 11.03
N TYR A 263 -27.86 7.65 11.11
CA TYR A 263 -27.99 6.89 12.35
C TYR A 263 -26.61 6.61 13.00
N ASN A 264 -25.57 6.44 12.18
CA ASN A 264 -24.20 6.23 12.64
C ASN A 264 -23.38 7.54 12.79
N GLY A 265 -24.05 8.69 12.90
CA GLY A 265 -23.45 9.97 13.31
C GLY A 265 -22.99 10.89 12.19
N ILE A 266 -23.20 10.52 10.91
CA ILE A 266 -22.84 11.41 9.80
C ILE A 266 -23.89 12.52 9.65
N SER A 267 -23.43 13.78 9.60
CA SER A 267 -24.33 14.94 9.45
C SER A 267 -25.16 14.86 8.15
N LYS A 268 -26.47 15.06 8.26
CA LYS A 268 -27.39 15.10 7.11
C LYS A 268 -26.98 16.15 6.06
N THR A 269 -26.37 17.24 6.48
CA THR A 269 -25.93 18.33 5.56
C THR A 269 -24.81 17.90 4.61
N ARG A 270 -24.13 16.81 4.90
CA ARG A 270 -23.06 16.22 4.11
C ARG A 270 -23.55 15.16 3.13
N LEU A 271 -24.79 14.75 3.23
CA LEU A 271 -25.36 13.62 2.51
C LEU A 271 -26.50 14.08 1.61
N SER A 272 -26.49 13.57 0.39
CA SER A 272 -27.64 13.61 -0.52
C SER A 272 -27.82 12.22 -1.14
N TYR A 273 -28.96 12.00 -1.77
CA TYR A 273 -29.21 10.72 -2.45
C TYR A 273 -30.03 10.91 -3.72
N LYS A 274 -29.87 9.96 -4.65
CA LYS A 274 -30.62 9.91 -5.90
C LYS A 274 -30.77 8.48 -6.38
N GLY A 275 -31.99 8.11 -6.79
CA GLY A 275 -32.28 6.92 -7.54
C GLY A 275 -32.10 7.15 -9.03
N PHE A 276 -31.59 6.17 -9.74
CA PHE A 276 -31.40 6.20 -11.19
C PHE A 276 -32.15 5.09 -11.91
N GLY A 277 -32.85 4.22 -11.20
CA GLY A 277 -33.53 3.08 -11.80
C GLY A 277 -32.58 2.29 -12.72
N SER A 278 -33.07 1.92 -13.88
CA SER A 278 -32.32 1.20 -14.92
C SER A 278 -31.64 2.10 -15.96
N THR A 279 -31.63 3.44 -15.77
CA THR A 279 -31.22 4.42 -16.79
C THR A 279 -29.76 4.33 -17.19
N TYR A 280 -28.86 3.93 -16.30
CA TYR A 280 -27.41 3.86 -16.54
C TYR A 280 -26.87 2.44 -16.35
N PRO A 281 -27.11 1.53 -17.30
CA PRO A 281 -26.56 0.17 -17.23
C PRO A 281 -25.05 0.19 -17.45
N LEU A 282 -24.33 -0.73 -16.81
CA LEU A 282 -22.88 -0.93 -16.98
C LEU A 282 -22.55 -1.88 -18.15
N ASN A 283 -23.59 -2.48 -18.76
CA ASN A 283 -23.45 -3.47 -19.82
C ASN A 283 -24.65 -3.35 -20.79
N GLU A 284 -24.71 -4.23 -21.78
CA GLU A 284 -25.72 -4.26 -22.81
C GLU A 284 -27.14 -4.63 -22.33
N CYS A 285 -27.33 -4.95 -21.06
CA CYS A 285 -28.60 -5.42 -20.51
C CYS A 285 -29.58 -4.26 -20.26
N VAL A 286 -30.04 -3.66 -21.35
CA VAL A 286 -31.10 -2.67 -21.36
C VAL A 286 -32.47 -3.35 -21.45
N LYS A 287 -33.58 -2.58 -21.37
CA LYS A 287 -34.94 -3.10 -21.48
C LYS A 287 -35.15 -3.84 -22.77
N GLY A 288 -35.73 -5.04 -22.71
CA GLY A 288 -35.97 -5.92 -23.84
C GLY A 288 -34.82 -6.81 -24.28
N VAL A 289 -33.64 -6.64 -23.71
CA VAL A 289 -32.46 -7.52 -23.96
C VAL A 289 -32.43 -8.67 -22.96
N ILE A 290 -32.34 -9.90 -23.50
CA ILE A 290 -32.20 -11.11 -22.64
C ILE A 290 -30.76 -11.22 -22.14
N CYS A 291 -30.58 -11.20 -20.85
CA CYS A 291 -29.30 -11.29 -20.19
C CYS A 291 -29.28 -12.35 -19.06
N SER A 292 -28.09 -12.82 -18.73
CA SER A 292 -27.89 -13.67 -17.56
C SER A 292 -28.08 -12.86 -16.25
N ASP A 293 -28.37 -13.57 -15.18
CA ASP A 293 -28.57 -12.97 -13.85
C ASP A 293 -27.29 -12.24 -13.37
N ASP A 294 -26.10 -12.77 -13.69
CA ASP A 294 -24.81 -12.14 -13.37
C ASP A 294 -24.63 -10.79 -14.05
N LYS A 295 -25.08 -10.65 -15.29
CA LYS A 295 -25.06 -9.35 -16.00
C LYS A 295 -26.05 -8.37 -15.39
N HIS A 296 -27.24 -8.82 -15.05
CA HIS A 296 -28.22 -8.01 -14.30
C HIS A 296 -27.69 -7.62 -12.92
N GLN A 297 -26.99 -8.53 -12.21
CA GLN A 297 -26.41 -8.23 -10.91
C GLN A 297 -25.36 -7.10 -10.96
N LYS A 298 -24.60 -6.99 -12.05
CA LYS A 298 -23.66 -5.86 -12.24
C LYS A 298 -24.35 -4.51 -12.30
N ASN A 299 -25.57 -4.46 -12.84
CA ASN A 299 -26.38 -3.24 -12.95
C ASN A 299 -27.01 -2.86 -11.62
N ARG A 300 -27.41 -3.84 -10.77
CA ARG A 300 -27.90 -3.59 -9.42
C ARG A 300 -26.73 -3.19 -8.50
N ARG A 301 -26.48 -1.90 -8.41
CA ARG A 301 -25.34 -1.36 -7.70
C ARG A 301 -25.66 -0.10 -6.92
N VAL A 302 -24.78 0.20 -5.99
CA VAL A 302 -24.74 1.46 -5.26
C VAL A 302 -23.39 2.14 -5.52
N GLU A 303 -23.45 3.44 -5.70
CA GLU A 303 -22.30 4.30 -5.88
C GLU A 303 -22.43 5.50 -4.94
N PHE A 304 -21.32 6.17 -4.63
CA PHE A 304 -21.38 7.53 -4.12
C PHE A 304 -20.53 8.45 -4.98
N LYS A 305 -21.01 9.67 -5.17
CA LYS A 305 -20.24 10.73 -5.82
C LYS A 305 -19.69 11.65 -4.75
N ILE A 306 -18.39 11.93 -4.80
CA ILE A 306 -17.75 12.94 -3.97
C ILE A 306 -18.12 14.31 -4.54
N LEU A 307 -18.71 15.16 -3.71
CA LEU A 307 -19.15 16.50 -4.12
C LEU A 307 -18.05 17.53 -3.83
N PRO A 308 -17.92 18.57 -4.67
CA PRO A 308 -16.97 19.64 -4.43
C PRO A 308 -17.13 20.27 -3.03
N ILE A 309 -16.03 20.59 -2.39
CA ILE A 309 -16.02 21.41 -1.17
C ILE A 309 -16.43 22.83 -1.60
N LYS A 310 -17.50 23.36 -0.99
CA LYS A 310 -17.97 24.71 -1.28
C LYS A 310 -17.10 25.74 -0.59
#